data_c0322a371d63986856909f8a5b8ea74d
#
_entry.id   c0322a371d63986856909f8a5b8ea74d
#
_cell.length_a   1.000
_cell.length_b   1.000
_cell.length_c   1.000
_cell.angle_alpha   90.00
_cell.angle_beta   90.00
_cell.angle_gamma   90.00
#
_symmetry.space_group_name_H-M   'P 1'
#
loop_
_entity.id
_entity.type
_entity.pdbx_description
1 polymer ?
#
loop_
_entity_poly.entity_id
_entity_poly.type
_entity_poly.pdbx_seq_one_letter_code
_entity_poly.pdbx_strand_id
1 'polypeptide(L)'
;MQALKERIQKLKKERDAVILAHFYVDGSVQEIADYVGDSYYLSKKASESPCKTILFCGVEFMGESAKILNPEKTVIMADVEADCPMAHMVTPDDIKKVREAYDDLSVVCYINSTAQTKAYSDVCVTSSNAERIVKALEQKNIFFIPDGNLGRNLAAKIPEKNFIFHTGYCCVHQDIMAYHVQDAMKEYPDAKVLVHPECSPDVVALADYAGSTSGILEYATKSDAQEFIICTETGIFYNLQKANPDK
;
A
#
# COMPACT_ATOMS: atom_id res chain seq x y z
N MET A 1 0.96 -27.55 -13.43
CA MET A 1 1.63 -26.34 -12.93
C MET A 1 2.83 -25.95 -13.80
N GLN A 2 3.86 -26.80 -13.99
CA GLN A 2 5.08 -26.46 -14.74
C GLN A 2 4.80 -26.02 -16.20
N ALA A 3 3.98 -26.75 -16.95
CA ALA A 3 3.62 -26.39 -18.32
C ALA A 3 2.92 -25.01 -18.44
N LEU A 4 2.14 -24.62 -17.41
CA LEU A 4 1.51 -23.29 -17.37
C LEU A 4 2.57 -22.19 -17.15
N LYS A 5 3.50 -22.39 -16.21
CA LYS A 5 4.61 -21.45 -15.98
C LYS A 5 5.45 -21.26 -17.26
N GLU A 6 5.77 -22.34 -17.96
CA GLU A 6 6.51 -22.28 -19.23
C GLU A 6 5.75 -21.51 -20.32
N ARG A 7 4.43 -21.74 -20.42
CA ARG A 7 3.58 -21.01 -21.36
C ARG A 7 3.53 -19.51 -21.03
N ILE A 8 3.41 -19.14 -19.76
CA ILE A 8 3.42 -17.73 -19.30
C ILE A 8 4.75 -17.08 -19.66
N GLN A 9 5.88 -17.74 -19.38
CA GLN A 9 7.21 -17.21 -19.72
C GLN A 9 7.42 -17.03 -21.23
N LYS A 10 6.86 -17.92 -22.05
CA LYS A 10 6.87 -17.78 -23.49
C LYS A 10 6.06 -16.56 -23.94
N LEU A 11 4.80 -16.44 -23.50
CA LEU A 11 3.92 -15.31 -23.83
C LEU A 11 4.50 -13.98 -23.38
N LYS A 12 5.12 -13.93 -22.20
CA LYS A 12 5.81 -12.74 -21.68
C LYS A 12 6.87 -12.23 -22.65
N LYS A 13 7.69 -13.12 -23.20
CA LYS A 13 8.71 -12.76 -24.21
C LYS A 13 8.08 -12.32 -25.53
N GLU A 14 7.07 -13.04 -26.01
CA GLU A 14 6.38 -12.74 -27.27
C GLU A 14 5.65 -11.38 -27.24
N ARG A 15 5.21 -10.95 -26.04
CA ARG A 15 4.44 -9.72 -25.82
C ARG A 15 5.31 -8.55 -25.32
N ASP A 16 6.61 -8.73 -25.22
CA ASP A 16 7.51 -7.74 -24.62
C ASP A 16 6.94 -7.22 -23.28
N ALA A 17 6.65 -8.16 -22.38
CA ALA A 17 5.92 -7.90 -21.15
C ALA A 17 6.76 -8.11 -19.89
N VAL A 18 6.52 -7.27 -18.89
CA VAL A 18 6.96 -7.43 -17.49
C VAL A 18 5.77 -7.78 -16.61
N ILE A 19 5.94 -8.71 -15.69
CA ILE A 19 4.91 -9.09 -14.71
C ILE A 19 5.26 -8.47 -13.36
N LEU A 20 4.36 -7.65 -12.86
CA LEU A 20 4.46 -7.00 -11.55
C LEU A 20 3.40 -7.59 -10.61
N ALA A 21 3.79 -8.04 -9.42
CA ALA A 21 2.88 -8.65 -8.47
C ALA A 21 2.96 -7.97 -7.11
N HIS A 22 1.81 -7.59 -6.55
CA HIS A 22 1.73 -7.06 -5.19
C HIS A 22 1.96 -8.18 -4.17
N PHE A 23 2.49 -7.84 -2.99
CA PHE A 23 2.69 -8.78 -1.87
C PHE A 23 1.44 -9.54 -1.44
N TYR A 24 0.24 -8.98 -1.70
CA TYR A 24 -1.03 -9.55 -1.25
C TYR A 24 -1.66 -10.53 -2.25
N VAL A 25 -1.07 -10.75 -3.42
CA VAL A 25 -1.54 -11.81 -4.33
C VAL A 25 -0.99 -13.17 -3.92
N ASP A 26 -1.66 -14.23 -4.36
CA ASP A 26 -1.26 -15.62 -4.07
C ASP A 26 0.22 -15.88 -4.39
N GLY A 27 0.90 -16.67 -3.54
CA GLY A 27 2.32 -16.98 -3.68
C GLY A 27 2.68 -17.60 -5.03
N SER A 28 1.80 -18.39 -5.64
CA SER A 28 2.01 -18.96 -6.97
C SER A 28 2.05 -17.92 -8.08
N VAL A 29 1.35 -16.79 -7.91
CA VAL A 29 1.41 -15.63 -8.80
C VAL A 29 2.70 -14.87 -8.59
N GLN A 30 3.09 -14.67 -7.32
CA GLN A 30 4.37 -14.03 -7.00
C GLN A 30 5.58 -14.79 -7.56
N GLU A 31 5.54 -16.12 -7.60
CA GLU A 31 6.63 -16.96 -8.14
C GLU A 31 6.88 -16.76 -9.64
N ILE A 32 5.89 -16.32 -10.40
CA ILE A 32 6.03 -16.10 -11.85
C ILE A 32 6.28 -14.64 -12.21
N ALA A 33 6.17 -13.73 -11.25
CA ALA A 33 6.38 -12.30 -11.42
C ALA A 33 7.87 -11.96 -11.57
N ASP A 34 8.15 -10.91 -12.33
CA ASP A 34 9.50 -10.36 -12.46
C ASP A 34 9.86 -9.51 -11.24
N TYR A 35 8.88 -8.81 -10.70
CA TYR A 35 9.03 -7.98 -9.50
C TYR A 35 7.84 -8.18 -8.57
N VAL A 36 8.14 -8.36 -7.30
CA VAL A 36 7.17 -8.47 -6.21
C VAL A 36 7.44 -7.36 -5.21
N GLY A 37 6.40 -6.64 -4.77
CA GLY A 37 6.59 -5.53 -3.85
C GLY A 37 5.30 -4.83 -3.45
N ASP A 38 5.47 -3.70 -2.74
CA ASP A 38 4.39 -2.77 -2.43
C ASP A 38 4.08 -1.82 -3.61
N SER A 39 3.04 -1.00 -3.45
CA SER A 39 2.60 -0.08 -4.50
C SER A 39 3.68 0.88 -4.97
N TYR A 40 4.53 1.38 -4.05
CA TYR A 40 5.61 2.32 -4.39
C TYR A 40 6.71 1.64 -5.22
N TYR A 41 7.18 0.49 -4.74
CA TYR A 41 8.21 -0.30 -5.42
C TYR A 41 7.76 -0.70 -6.82
N LEU A 42 6.52 -1.20 -6.96
CA LEU A 42 5.99 -1.65 -8.25
C LEU A 42 5.78 -0.49 -9.23
N SER A 43 5.32 0.68 -8.76
CA SER A 43 5.21 1.88 -9.59
C SER A 43 6.56 2.31 -10.14
N LYS A 44 7.61 2.24 -9.32
CA LYS A 44 8.99 2.52 -9.76
C LYS A 44 9.47 1.50 -10.78
N LYS A 45 9.24 0.19 -10.55
CA LYS A 45 9.61 -0.87 -11.49
C LYS A 45 8.86 -0.78 -12.81
N ALA A 46 7.58 -0.38 -12.79
CA ALA A 46 6.82 -0.09 -13.99
C ALA A 46 7.49 0.98 -14.87
N SER A 47 7.99 2.05 -14.24
CA SER A 47 8.65 3.16 -14.96
C SER A 47 10.07 2.79 -15.43
N GLU A 48 10.82 2.02 -14.65
CA GLU A 48 12.18 1.57 -14.99
C GLU A 48 12.21 0.46 -16.06
N SER A 49 11.13 -0.31 -16.22
CA SER A 49 11.09 -1.42 -17.16
C SER A 49 11.16 -0.94 -18.62
N PRO A 50 12.01 -1.52 -19.46
CA PRO A 50 12.05 -1.22 -20.89
C PRO A 50 10.89 -1.87 -21.68
N CYS A 51 10.14 -2.81 -21.08
CA CYS A 51 9.06 -3.53 -21.74
C CYS A 51 7.90 -2.60 -22.11
N LYS A 52 7.26 -2.90 -23.25
CA LYS A 52 6.12 -2.13 -23.74
C LYS A 52 4.80 -2.52 -23.06
N THR A 53 4.75 -3.71 -22.49
CA THR A 53 3.56 -4.24 -21.82
C THR A 53 3.85 -4.49 -20.34
N ILE A 54 2.93 -4.07 -19.46
CA ILE A 54 2.95 -4.37 -18.04
C ILE A 54 1.75 -5.25 -17.74
N LEU A 55 1.98 -6.48 -17.27
CA LEU A 55 0.95 -7.30 -16.66
C LEU A 55 0.98 -7.05 -15.16
N PHE A 56 -0.08 -6.43 -14.65
CA PHE A 56 -0.17 -6.07 -13.23
C PHE A 56 -1.05 -7.08 -12.47
N CYS A 57 -0.46 -7.77 -11.51
CA CYS A 57 -1.13 -8.67 -10.58
C CYS A 57 -1.31 -7.93 -9.24
N GLY A 58 -2.47 -7.35 -9.04
CA GLY A 58 -2.85 -6.51 -7.90
C GLY A 58 -4.22 -5.91 -8.17
N VAL A 59 -4.56 -4.84 -7.47
CA VAL A 59 -5.87 -4.17 -7.58
C VAL A 59 -5.84 -3.02 -8.60
N GLU A 60 -7.03 -2.62 -9.09
CA GLU A 60 -7.22 -1.71 -10.21
C GLU A 60 -6.42 -0.39 -10.08
N PHE A 61 -6.48 0.30 -8.93
CA PHE A 61 -5.78 1.59 -8.74
C PHE A 61 -4.25 1.50 -8.95
N MET A 62 -3.65 0.32 -8.78
CA MET A 62 -2.22 0.10 -9.06
C MET A 62 -1.94 0.06 -10.56
N GLY A 63 -2.82 -0.60 -11.32
CA GLY A 63 -2.76 -0.60 -12.78
C GLY A 63 -2.98 0.79 -13.37
N GLU A 64 -3.97 1.54 -12.84
CA GLU A 64 -4.19 2.95 -13.19
C GLU A 64 -2.92 3.79 -12.92
N SER A 65 -2.30 3.63 -11.74
CA SER A 65 -1.08 4.35 -11.37
C SER A 65 0.08 3.99 -12.31
N ALA A 66 0.23 2.71 -12.65
CA ALA A 66 1.23 2.27 -13.63
C ALA A 66 0.97 2.87 -15.01
N LYS A 67 -0.30 3.00 -15.42
CA LYS A 67 -0.67 3.63 -16.70
C LYS A 67 -0.44 5.13 -16.72
N ILE A 68 -0.77 5.84 -15.63
CA ILE A 68 -0.51 7.28 -15.47
C ILE A 68 0.99 7.60 -15.62
N LEU A 69 1.83 6.79 -14.98
CA LEU A 69 3.28 6.97 -15.00
C LEU A 69 3.93 6.51 -16.33
N ASN A 70 3.24 5.70 -17.12
CA ASN A 70 3.74 5.14 -18.37
C ASN A 70 2.67 5.21 -19.46
N PRO A 71 2.30 6.42 -19.91
CA PRO A 71 1.18 6.60 -20.85
C PRO A 71 1.38 5.90 -22.20
N GLU A 72 2.64 5.66 -22.60
CA GLU A 72 3.01 4.96 -23.83
C GLU A 72 2.91 3.43 -23.73
N LYS A 73 2.93 2.86 -22.53
CA LYS A 73 2.89 1.40 -22.32
C LYS A 73 1.45 0.87 -22.28
N THR A 74 1.30 -0.39 -22.66
CA THR A 74 0.07 -1.14 -22.42
C THR A 74 0.09 -1.72 -21.02
N VAL A 75 -0.90 -1.38 -20.18
CA VAL A 75 -1.08 -1.96 -18.85
C VAL A 75 -2.28 -2.89 -18.87
N ILE A 76 -2.10 -4.11 -18.45
CA ILE A 76 -3.12 -5.17 -18.40
C ILE A 76 -3.24 -5.61 -16.95
N MET A 77 -4.46 -5.59 -16.42
CA MET A 77 -4.76 -6.21 -15.11
C MET A 77 -4.90 -7.73 -15.30
N ALA A 78 -4.27 -8.50 -14.41
CA ALA A 78 -4.37 -9.96 -14.43
C ALA A 78 -5.79 -10.43 -14.09
N ASP A 79 -6.47 -9.70 -13.22
CA ASP A 79 -7.87 -9.86 -12.88
C ASP A 79 -8.55 -8.48 -12.95
N VAL A 80 -9.57 -8.36 -13.80
CA VAL A 80 -10.30 -7.12 -14.02
C VAL A 80 -11.30 -6.80 -12.90
N GLU A 81 -11.60 -7.78 -12.05
CA GLU A 81 -12.49 -7.61 -10.89
C GLU A 81 -11.72 -7.31 -9.59
N ALA A 82 -10.37 -7.39 -9.64
CA ALA A 82 -9.53 -7.10 -8.48
C ALA A 82 -9.53 -5.60 -8.18
N ASP A 83 -10.24 -5.21 -7.14
CA ASP A 83 -10.44 -3.82 -6.76
C ASP A 83 -10.25 -3.60 -5.25
N CYS A 84 -10.15 -2.33 -4.85
CA CYS A 84 -10.03 -1.92 -3.46
C CYS A 84 -11.19 -1.00 -3.09
N PRO A 85 -12.11 -1.42 -2.21
CA PRO A 85 -13.26 -0.61 -1.82
C PRO A 85 -12.88 0.80 -1.31
N MET A 86 -11.74 0.93 -0.62
CA MET A 86 -11.25 2.23 -0.14
C MET A 86 -10.99 3.21 -1.28
N ALA A 87 -10.59 2.75 -2.46
CA ALA A 87 -10.28 3.61 -3.60
C ALA A 87 -11.49 4.45 -4.06
N HIS A 88 -12.70 3.97 -3.77
CA HIS A 88 -13.97 4.60 -4.17
C HIS A 88 -14.63 5.41 -3.05
N MET A 89 -14.02 5.52 -1.86
CA MET A 89 -14.63 6.20 -0.72
C MET A 89 -14.58 7.72 -0.79
N VAL A 90 -13.77 8.30 -1.68
CA VAL A 90 -13.65 9.76 -1.89
C VAL A 90 -14.11 10.12 -3.28
N THR A 91 -14.88 11.19 -3.37
CA THR A 91 -15.32 11.75 -4.64
C THR A 91 -14.64 13.11 -4.93
N PRO A 92 -14.58 13.56 -6.19
CA PRO A 92 -14.11 14.91 -6.52
C PRO A 92 -14.89 16.02 -5.79
N ASP A 93 -16.17 15.81 -5.51
CA ASP A 93 -17.00 16.80 -4.82
C ASP A 93 -16.63 16.93 -3.34
N ASP A 94 -16.17 15.86 -2.69
CA ASP A 94 -15.63 15.94 -1.33
C ASP A 94 -14.35 16.78 -1.29
N ILE A 95 -13.48 16.61 -2.29
CA ILE A 95 -12.26 17.42 -2.42
C ILE A 95 -12.60 18.90 -2.64
N LYS A 96 -13.56 19.21 -3.54
CA LYS A 96 -13.98 20.59 -3.82
C LYS A 96 -14.52 21.29 -2.57
N LYS A 97 -15.39 20.63 -1.79
CA LYS A 97 -15.93 21.17 -0.54
C LYS A 97 -14.84 21.57 0.45
N VAL A 98 -13.81 20.73 0.60
CA VAL A 98 -12.70 21.06 1.51
C VAL A 98 -11.84 22.19 0.96
N ARG A 99 -11.59 22.24 -0.36
CA ARG A 99 -10.87 23.35 -0.99
C ARG A 99 -11.58 24.69 -0.85
N GLU A 100 -12.93 24.71 -0.83
CA GLU A 100 -13.72 25.92 -0.59
C GLU A 100 -13.65 26.40 0.86
N ALA A 101 -13.33 25.53 1.81
CA ALA A 101 -13.26 25.83 3.23
C ALA A 101 -11.86 26.25 3.73
N TYR A 102 -10.80 26.01 2.94
CA TYR A 102 -9.42 26.26 3.35
C TYR A 102 -8.58 26.86 2.22
N ASP A 103 -8.02 28.06 2.42
CA ASP A 103 -7.19 28.76 1.40
C ASP A 103 -5.78 28.16 1.27
N ASP A 104 -5.13 27.77 2.38
CA ASP A 104 -3.80 27.20 2.41
C ASP A 104 -3.87 25.68 2.59
N LEU A 105 -4.30 24.98 1.53
CA LEU A 105 -4.60 23.56 1.56
C LEU A 105 -3.77 22.76 0.54
N SER A 106 -3.22 21.63 0.97
CA SER A 106 -2.74 20.58 0.09
C SER A 106 -3.60 19.31 0.25
N VAL A 107 -4.11 18.80 -0.86
CA VAL A 107 -4.83 17.52 -0.92
C VAL A 107 -3.82 16.40 -1.15
N VAL A 108 -3.58 15.63 -0.12
CA VAL A 108 -2.65 14.49 -0.14
C VAL A 108 -3.42 13.21 -0.34
N CYS A 109 -3.27 12.64 -1.52
CA CYS A 109 -3.99 11.44 -1.94
C CYS A 109 -3.15 10.19 -1.68
N TYR A 110 -3.62 9.32 -0.79
CA TYR A 110 -3.07 7.99 -0.67
C TYR A 110 -3.32 7.22 -1.97
N ILE A 111 -2.32 6.47 -2.42
CA ILE A 111 -2.31 5.79 -3.73
C ILE A 111 -3.51 4.88 -3.96
N ASN A 112 -4.12 4.35 -2.88
CA ASN A 112 -5.33 3.54 -2.89
C ASN A 112 -6.57 4.39 -3.21
N SER A 113 -6.57 4.99 -4.37
CA SER A 113 -7.57 5.90 -4.90
C SER A 113 -7.69 5.75 -6.40
N THR A 114 -8.85 6.08 -6.97
CA THR A 114 -9.05 6.05 -8.42
C THR A 114 -8.21 7.11 -9.14
N ALA A 115 -7.95 6.93 -10.43
CA ALA A 115 -7.29 7.93 -11.27
C ALA A 115 -8.04 9.28 -11.23
N GLN A 116 -9.36 9.23 -11.15
CA GLN A 116 -10.19 10.43 -11.04
C GLN A 116 -9.91 11.22 -9.74
N THR A 117 -9.87 10.54 -8.59
CA THR A 117 -9.53 11.16 -7.29
C THR A 117 -8.11 11.74 -7.32
N LYS A 118 -7.15 11.01 -7.90
CA LYS A 118 -5.77 11.48 -8.07
C LYS A 118 -5.68 12.77 -8.89
N ALA A 119 -6.49 12.89 -9.94
CA ALA A 119 -6.52 14.09 -10.80
C ALA A 119 -6.99 15.38 -10.09
N TYR A 120 -7.72 15.26 -8.98
CA TYR A 120 -8.15 16.40 -8.15
C TYR A 120 -7.24 16.68 -6.95
N SER A 121 -6.19 15.88 -6.79
CA SER A 121 -5.24 15.96 -5.67
C SER A 121 -3.96 16.69 -6.06
N ASP A 122 -3.23 17.24 -5.08
CA ASP A 122 -1.99 17.97 -5.32
C ASP A 122 -0.78 17.03 -5.34
N VAL A 123 -0.82 15.97 -4.55
CA VAL A 123 0.24 14.97 -4.48
C VAL A 123 -0.33 13.59 -4.13
N CYS A 124 0.28 12.54 -4.72
CA CYS A 124 -0.01 11.16 -4.36
C CYS A 124 1.11 10.59 -3.49
N VAL A 125 0.72 9.83 -2.47
CA VAL A 125 1.65 9.20 -1.53
C VAL A 125 1.33 7.73 -1.32
N THR A 126 2.31 6.98 -0.81
CA THR A 126 2.14 5.62 -0.30
C THR A 126 2.47 5.57 1.19
N SER A 127 2.13 4.48 1.89
CA SER A 127 2.54 4.28 3.29
C SER A 127 4.06 4.36 3.50
N SER A 128 4.85 4.08 2.45
CA SER A 128 6.33 4.14 2.50
C SER A 128 6.89 5.56 2.44
N ASN A 129 6.20 6.54 1.87
CA ASN A 129 6.76 7.86 1.58
C ASN A 129 5.92 9.05 2.08
N ALA A 130 4.71 8.80 2.62
CA ALA A 130 3.77 9.83 3.03
C ALA A 130 4.38 10.83 4.03
N GLU A 131 5.06 10.34 5.08
CA GLU A 131 5.66 11.19 6.09
C GLU A 131 6.68 12.18 5.49
N ARG A 132 7.58 11.67 4.65
CA ARG A 132 8.61 12.49 4.01
C ARG A 132 8.01 13.54 3.08
N ILE A 133 6.99 13.16 2.30
CA ILE A 133 6.36 14.07 1.34
C ILE A 133 5.55 15.14 2.07
N VAL A 134 4.72 14.76 3.05
CA VAL A 134 3.87 15.72 3.78
C VAL A 134 4.70 16.72 4.58
N LYS A 135 5.83 16.29 5.19
CA LYS A 135 6.77 17.21 5.85
C LYS A 135 7.37 18.26 4.90
N ALA A 136 7.53 17.92 3.63
CA ALA A 136 8.11 18.80 2.61
C ALA A 136 7.10 19.76 1.97
N LEU A 137 5.79 19.59 2.19
CA LEU A 137 4.78 20.50 1.66
C LEU A 137 4.84 21.85 2.39
N GLU A 138 4.67 22.94 1.63
CA GLU A 138 4.64 24.31 2.21
C GLU A 138 3.32 24.55 2.96
N GLN A 139 2.21 24.05 2.45
CA GLN A 139 0.86 24.23 3.00
C GLN A 139 0.78 23.72 4.44
N LYS A 140 0.10 24.50 5.27
CA LYS A 140 -0.14 24.15 6.66
C LYS A 140 -1.31 23.17 6.82
N ASN A 141 -2.35 23.33 6.00
CA ASN A 141 -3.54 22.48 6.01
C ASN A 141 -3.33 21.30 5.07
N ILE A 142 -3.54 20.09 5.55
CA ILE A 142 -3.38 18.84 4.80
C ILE A 142 -4.71 18.10 4.81
N PHE A 143 -5.37 18.00 3.65
CA PHE A 143 -6.50 17.09 3.49
C PHE A 143 -5.99 15.73 3.05
N PHE A 144 -5.94 14.80 3.99
CA PHE A 144 -5.45 13.43 3.74
C PHE A 144 -6.61 12.52 3.37
N ILE A 145 -6.53 11.92 2.20
CA ILE A 145 -7.58 11.06 1.60
C ILE A 145 -6.98 9.78 1.03
N PRO A 146 -7.77 8.69 0.88
CA PRO A 146 -9.08 8.43 1.48
C PRO A 146 -8.99 7.91 2.93
N ASP A 147 -7.85 7.34 3.37
CA ASP A 147 -7.69 6.61 4.62
C ASP A 147 -7.52 7.52 5.83
N GLY A 148 -8.56 7.60 6.66
CA GLY A 148 -8.54 8.40 7.87
C GLY A 148 -7.65 7.83 8.98
N ASN A 149 -7.41 6.52 9.04
CA ASN A 149 -6.53 5.90 10.02
C ASN A 149 -5.06 6.21 9.69
N LEU A 150 -4.64 5.95 8.45
CA LEU A 150 -3.31 6.32 7.98
C LEU A 150 -3.06 7.83 8.16
N GLY A 151 -4.07 8.66 7.85
CA GLY A 151 -3.99 10.10 8.06
C GLY A 151 -3.76 10.48 9.52
N ARG A 152 -4.48 9.87 10.48
CA ARG A 152 -4.32 10.13 11.93
C ARG A 152 -2.96 9.65 12.44
N ASN A 153 -2.53 8.46 12.02
CA ASN A 153 -1.22 7.92 12.39
C ASN A 153 -0.07 8.77 11.83
N LEU A 154 -0.26 9.35 10.65
CA LEU A 154 0.68 10.28 10.05
C LEU A 154 0.70 11.64 10.79
N ALA A 155 -0.48 12.18 11.11
CA ALA A 155 -0.63 13.44 11.85
C ALA A 155 0.07 13.42 13.21
N ALA A 156 0.04 12.29 13.91
CA ALA A 156 0.76 12.12 15.17
C ALA A 156 2.29 12.29 15.03
N LYS A 157 2.84 12.07 13.83
CA LYS A 157 4.27 12.24 13.51
C LYS A 157 4.62 13.61 12.92
N ILE A 158 3.60 14.43 12.61
CA ILE A 158 3.76 15.74 11.94
C ILE A 158 2.85 16.78 12.65
N PRO A 159 3.10 17.07 13.95
CA PRO A 159 2.23 17.93 14.75
C PRO A 159 2.23 19.39 14.27
N GLU A 160 3.19 19.81 13.45
CA GLU A 160 3.27 21.15 12.88
C GLU A 160 2.27 21.41 11.75
N LYS A 161 1.64 20.37 11.20
CA LYS A 161 0.61 20.47 10.15
C LYS A 161 -0.79 20.30 10.74
N ASN A 162 -1.76 20.97 10.15
CA ASN A 162 -3.18 20.80 10.47
C ASN A 162 -3.81 19.79 9.52
N PHE A 163 -4.14 18.61 10.03
CA PHE A 163 -4.74 17.56 9.21
C PHE A 163 -6.26 17.62 9.23
N ILE A 164 -6.84 17.58 8.05
CA ILE A 164 -8.26 17.34 7.80
C ILE A 164 -8.37 15.90 7.30
N PHE A 165 -9.20 15.09 7.94
CA PHE A 165 -9.33 13.67 7.65
C PHE A 165 -10.61 13.38 6.88
N HIS A 166 -10.51 12.50 5.89
CA HIS A 166 -11.66 11.81 5.33
C HIS A 166 -12.08 10.63 6.22
N THR A 167 -13.32 10.15 6.06
CA THR A 167 -13.86 9.02 6.85
C THR A 167 -13.60 7.65 6.23
N GLY A 168 -12.91 7.59 5.10
CA GLY A 168 -12.53 6.33 4.44
C GLY A 168 -11.53 5.53 5.26
N TYR A 169 -11.48 4.24 5.00
CA TYR A 169 -10.64 3.28 5.73
C TYR A 169 -10.39 2.02 4.89
N CYS A 170 -9.35 1.28 5.23
CA CYS A 170 -9.13 -0.06 4.71
C CYS A 170 -9.98 -1.07 5.49
N CYS A 171 -10.88 -1.80 4.82
CA CYS A 171 -11.74 -2.79 5.48
C CYS A 171 -10.94 -3.90 6.16
N VAL A 172 -9.82 -4.34 5.56
CA VAL A 172 -8.94 -5.37 6.14
C VAL A 172 -8.30 -4.89 7.44
N HIS A 173 -7.67 -3.70 7.42
CA HIS A 173 -6.97 -3.18 8.60
C HIS A 173 -7.93 -2.66 9.68
N GLN A 174 -9.12 -2.20 9.30
CA GLN A 174 -10.16 -1.78 10.24
C GLN A 174 -10.70 -2.93 11.09
N ASP A 175 -10.68 -4.17 10.58
CA ASP A 175 -11.13 -5.36 11.30
C ASP A 175 -10.09 -5.88 12.32
N ILE A 176 -8.85 -5.36 12.28
CA ILE A 176 -7.83 -5.64 13.29
C ILE A 176 -8.09 -4.72 14.49
N MET A 177 -8.58 -5.33 15.59
CA MET A 177 -8.92 -4.60 16.80
C MET A 177 -7.81 -4.71 17.86
N ALA A 178 -7.67 -3.69 18.70
CA ALA A 178 -6.64 -3.67 19.76
C ALA A 178 -6.68 -4.90 20.67
N TYR A 179 -7.89 -5.42 20.99
CA TYR A 179 -8.01 -6.61 21.83
C TYR A 179 -7.48 -7.88 21.15
N HIS A 180 -7.59 -8.01 19.81
CA HIS A 180 -6.97 -9.13 19.08
C HIS A 180 -5.46 -9.14 19.29
N VAL A 181 -4.83 -7.95 19.17
CA VAL A 181 -3.38 -7.80 19.36
C VAL A 181 -2.99 -8.07 20.81
N GLN A 182 -3.74 -7.53 21.78
CA GLN A 182 -3.49 -7.73 23.21
C GLN A 182 -3.62 -9.21 23.62
N ASP A 183 -4.57 -9.94 23.05
CA ASP A 183 -4.72 -11.37 23.33
C ASP A 183 -3.57 -12.18 22.71
N ALA A 184 -3.15 -11.86 21.49
CA ALA A 184 -1.96 -12.45 20.88
C ALA A 184 -0.68 -12.16 21.69
N MET A 185 -0.51 -10.95 22.22
CA MET A 185 0.63 -10.58 23.07
C MET A 185 0.67 -11.36 24.40
N LYS A 186 -0.49 -11.76 24.92
CA LYS A 186 -0.54 -12.63 26.13
C LYS A 186 -0.10 -14.05 25.82
N GLU A 187 -0.47 -14.54 24.63
CA GLU A 187 -0.13 -15.90 24.17
C GLU A 187 1.34 -15.98 23.74
N TYR A 188 1.85 -14.91 23.12
CA TYR A 188 3.22 -14.78 22.60
C TYR A 188 3.94 -13.57 23.20
N PRO A 189 4.34 -13.62 24.49
CA PRO A 189 4.83 -12.44 25.22
C PRO A 189 6.18 -11.90 24.71
N ASP A 190 6.97 -12.71 24.03
CA ASP A 190 8.27 -12.33 23.48
C ASP A 190 8.18 -11.86 22.02
N ALA A 191 7.00 -11.98 21.39
CA ALA A 191 6.80 -11.61 20.00
C ALA A 191 6.81 -10.08 19.80
N LYS A 192 7.44 -9.64 18.71
CA LYS A 192 7.40 -8.25 18.27
C LYS A 192 6.13 -7.95 17.48
N VAL A 193 5.46 -6.86 17.81
CA VAL A 193 4.22 -6.42 17.16
C VAL A 193 4.55 -5.48 16.00
N LEU A 194 4.24 -5.92 14.76
CA LEU A 194 4.48 -5.15 13.55
C LEU A 194 3.15 -4.77 12.90
N VAL A 195 2.88 -3.48 12.72
CA VAL A 195 1.57 -2.95 12.35
C VAL A 195 1.63 -2.12 11.08
N HIS A 196 0.69 -2.32 10.17
CA HIS A 196 0.50 -1.40 9.05
C HIS A 196 -0.27 -0.14 9.52
N PRO A 197 0.13 1.07 9.10
CA PRO A 197 -0.46 2.32 9.60
C PRO A 197 -1.89 2.60 9.09
N GLU A 198 -2.49 1.74 8.28
CA GLU A 198 -3.92 1.72 7.99
C GLU A 198 -4.77 1.12 9.13
N CYS A 199 -4.13 0.46 10.10
CA CYS A 199 -4.80 0.08 11.35
C CYS A 199 -5.18 1.31 12.16
N SER A 200 -6.17 1.14 13.04
CA SER A 200 -6.61 2.21 13.94
C SER A 200 -5.47 2.69 14.87
N PRO A 201 -5.50 3.95 15.34
CA PRO A 201 -4.44 4.48 16.20
C PRO A 201 -4.20 3.69 17.50
N ASP A 202 -5.23 3.06 18.06
CA ASP A 202 -5.12 2.22 19.26
C ASP A 202 -4.39 0.89 18.98
N VAL A 203 -4.52 0.33 17.78
CA VAL A 203 -3.71 -0.82 17.34
C VAL A 203 -2.26 -0.39 17.08
N VAL A 204 -2.06 0.73 16.40
CA VAL A 204 -0.71 1.27 16.14
C VAL A 204 0.03 1.60 17.43
N ALA A 205 -0.69 2.03 18.48
CA ALA A 205 -0.08 2.31 19.79
C ALA A 205 0.49 1.06 20.51
N LEU A 206 0.10 -0.15 20.09
CA LEU A 206 0.63 -1.42 20.62
C LEU A 206 1.88 -1.91 19.86
N ALA A 207 2.27 -1.23 18.77
CA ALA A 207 3.31 -1.71 17.88
C ALA A 207 4.73 -1.45 18.40
N ASP A 208 5.61 -2.45 18.26
CA ASP A 208 7.07 -2.24 18.30
C ASP A 208 7.54 -1.52 17.02
N TYR A 209 6.86 -1.77 15.89
CA TYR A 209 7.11 -1.10 14.62
C TYR A 209 5.82 -0.86 13.86
N ALA A 210 5.65 0.36 13.36
CA ALA A 210 4.55 0.70 12.45
C ALA A 210 5.10 1.27 11.13
N GLY A 211 4.79 0.59 10.03
CA GLY A 211 5.30 0.95 8.70
C GLY A 211 4.61 0.25 7.55
N SER A 212 5.07 0.54 6.32
CA SER A 212 4.56 -0.09 5.10
C SER A 212 4.80 -1.60 5.08
N THR A 213 4.13 -2.30 4.17
CA THR A 213 4.31 -3.75 3.95
C THR A 213 5.78 -4.12 3.71
N SER A 214 6.49 -3.36 2.88
CA SER A 214 7.94 -3.54 2.69
C SER A 214 8.73 -3.30 3.98
N GLY A 215 8.34 -2.29 4.76
CA GLY A 215 8.98 -1.98 6.04
C GLY A 215 8.77 -3.08 7.09
N ILE A 216 7.58 -3.68 7.16
CA ILE A 216 7.27 -4.82 8.03
C ILE A 216 8.16 -6.01 7.66
N LEU A 217 8.25 -6.36 6.38
CA LEU A 217 9.10 -7.44 5.89
C LEU A 217 10.58 -7.18 6.22
N GLU A 218 11.05 -5.96 6.00
CA GLU A 218 12.44 -5.57 6.28
C GLU A 218 12.74 -5.64 7.78
N TYR A 219 11.83 -5.13 8.65
CA TYR A 219 11.98 -5.20 10.09
C TYR A 219 12.07 -6.65 10.58
N ALA A 220 11.12 -7.50 10.17
CA ALA A 220 11.11 -8.91 10.54
C ALA A 220 12.38 -9.63 10.09
N THR A 221 12.92 -9.28 8.91
CA THR A 221 14.16 -9.89 8.37
C THR A 221 15.41 -9.46 9.13
N LYS A 222 15.49 -8.17 9.53
CA LYS A 222 16.69 -7.63 10.22
C LYS A 222 16.67 -7.80 11.73
N SER A 223 15.50 -8.04 12.32
CA SER A 223 15.33 -8.21 13.76
C SER A 223 15.92 -9.54 14.24
N ASP A 224 16.50 -9.56 15.44
CA ASP A 224 16.93 -10.77 16.12
C ASP A 224 15.76 -11.54 16.78
N ALA A 225 14.56 -10.95 16.84
CA ALA A 225 13.37 -11.60 17.36
C ALA A 225 12.99 -12.82 16.50
N GLN A 226 12.49 -13.86 17.18
CA GLN A 226 12.13 -15.14 16.55
C GLN A 226 10.62 -15.26 16.29
N GLU A 227 9.82 -14.42 16.96
CA GLU A 227 8.36 -14.43 16.88
C GLU A 227 7.83 -13.02 16.59
N PHE A 228 6.80 -12.96 15.74
CA PHE A 228 6.17 -11.69 15.33
C PHE A 228 4.65 -11.81 15.30
N ILE A 229 3.98 -10.81 15.84
CA ILE A 229 2.55 -10.57 15.63
C ILE A 229 2.42 -9.57 14.49
N ILE A 230 1.86 -10.00 13.37
CA ILE A 230 1.77 -9.20 12.14
C ILE A 230 0.35 -8.67 11.97
N CYS A 231 0.19 -7.36 12.04
CA CYS A 231 -1.08 -6.67 11.91
C CYS A 231 -1.19 -6.00 10.52
N THR A 232 -1.42 -6.81 9.50
CA THR A 232 -1.69 -6.39 8.12
C THR A 232 -2.36 -7.52 7.34
N GLU A 233 -2.53 -7.35 6.04
CA GLU A 233 -3.14 -8.34 5.14
C GLU A 233 -2.28 -9.61 5.06
N THR A 234 -2.96 -10.78 5.01
CA THR A 234 -2.32 -12.10 5.18
C THR A 234 -1.40 -12.51 4.03
N GLY A 235 -1.54 -11.96 2.83
CA GLY A 235 -0.70 -12.27 1.67
C GLY A 235 0.80 -12.01 1.89
N ILE A 236 1.15 -11.13 2.84
CA ILE A 236 2.56 -10.88 3.21
C ILE A 236 3.26 -12.12 3.79
N PHE A 237 2.50 -13.07 4.36
CA PHE A 237 3.08 -14.26 4.99
C PHE A 237 3.94 -15.08 4.05
N TYR A 238 3.56 -15.16 2.77
CA TYR A 238 4.40 -15.84 1.77
C TYR A 238 5.83 -15.27 1.73
N ASN A 239 5.95 -13.95 1.76
CA ASN A 239 7.25 -13.28 1.72
C ASN A 239 7.98 -13.34 3.07
N LEU A 240 7.24 -13.21 4.17
CA LEU A 240 7.81 -13.33 5.52
C LEU A 240 8.43 -14.71 5.74
N GLN A 241 7.71 -15.78 5.43
CA GLN A 241 8.20 -17.16 5.55
C GLN A 241 9.37 -17.45 4.60
N LYS A 242 9.29 -16.93 3.36
CA LYS A 242 10.38 -17.12 2.39
C LYS A 242 11.68 -16.41 2.81
N ALA A 243 11.57 -15.21 3.39
CA ALA A 243 12.72 -14.43 3.83
C ALA A 243 13.24 -14.88 5.20
N ASN A 244 12.40 -15.50 6.03
CA ASN A 244 12.70 -15.86 7.41
C ASN A 244 12.18 -17.28 7.71
N PRO A 245 12.78 -18.31 7.12
CA PRO A 245 12.27 -19.68 7.23
C PRO A 245 12.36 -20.26 8.65
N ASP A 246 13.20 -19.67 9.51
CA ASP A 246 13.46 -20.14 10.88
C ASP A 246 12.72 -19.30 11.95
N LYS A 247 11.83 -18.34 11.54
CA LYS A 247 11.08 -17.45 12.43
C LYS A 247 9.59 -17.68 12.33
#